data_5b22b15b4708cbef91b566793860a649
#
_entry.id   5b22b15b4708cbef91b566793860a649
#
_cell.length_a   1.000
_cell.length_b   1.000
_cell.length_c   1.000
_cell.angle_alpha   90.00
_cell.angle_beta   90.00
_cell.angle_gamma   90.00
#
_symmetry.space_group_name_H-M   'P 1'
#
loop_
_entity.id
_entity.type
_entity.pdbx_description
1 polymer ?
#
loop_
_entity_poly.entity_id
_entity_poly.type
_entity_poly.pdbx_seq_one_letter_code
_entity_poly.pdbx_strand_id
1 'polypeptide(L)'
;MPLNNSYDEQEVIKAIATALETFYANLIEKIDGLNIKKVMKRKNPYLYRAKAMQSASEIVESVLTAFVSSSEETIFGNCFFEPIAIAASGGNKALAEGIDIMIQDNATNTISAIAVKSGPSVFNADSKKRQEQNFMAASKLAQQAKARYEAYIGYCYGKIGRAHV
;
A
#
# COMPACT_ATOMS: atom_id res chain seq x y z
N MET A 1 -21.54 3.16 -13.16
CA MET A 1 -21.17 4.06 -14.27
C MET A 1 -19.65 4.08 -14.34
N PRO A 2 -19.02 3.93 -15.48
CA PRO A 2 -17.59 4.19 -15.58
C PRO A 2 -17.39 5.68 -15.32
N LEU A 3 -16.52 6.00 -14.36
CA LEU A 3 -16.02 7.36 -14.16
C LEU A 3 -15.31 7.73 -15.47
N ASN A 4 -15.92 8.61 -16.24
CA ASN A 4 -15.37 9.09 -17.51
C ASN A 4 -14.32 10.17 -17.23
N ASN A 5 -13.37 9.86 -16.34
CA ASN A 5 -12.21 10.70 -16.11
C ASN A 5 -11.11 10.21 -17.03
N SER A 6 -10.88 10.93 -18.10
CA SER A 6 -9.65 10.82 -18.86
C SER A 6 -8.51 11.18 -17.90
N TYR A 7 -7.79 10.15 -17.41
CA TYR A 7 -6.56 10.38 -16.67
C TYR A 7 -5.50 10.99 -17.60
N ASP A 8 -4.65 11.83 -17.03
CA ASP A 8 -3.50 12.36 -17.74
C ASP A 8 -2.39 11.27 -17.76
N GLU A 9 -2.15 10.68 -18.92
CA GLU A 9 -1.13 9.65 -19.10
C GLU A 9 0.26 10.14 -18.71
N GLN A 10 0.58 11.41 -18.96
CA GLN A 10 1.88 11.99 -18.61
C GLN A 10 2.06 12.09 -17.08
N GLU A 11 1.02 12.46 -16.36
CA GLU A 11 1.06 12.49 -14.89
C GLU A 11 1.19 11.07 -14.31
N VAL A 12 0.56 10.07 -14.91
CA VAL A 12 0.72 8.67 -14.48
C VAL A 12 2.15 8.17 -14.73
N ILE A 13 2.72 8.45 -15.91
CA ILE A 13 4.11 8.09 -16.24
C ILE A 13 5.08 8.76 -15.26
N LYS A 14 4.88 10.03 -14.95
CA LYS A 14 5.70 10.78 -13.99
C LYS A 14 5.57 10.19 -12.57
N ALA A 15 4.36 9.84 -12.14
CA ALA A 15 4.13 9.20 -10.86
C ALA A 15 4.84 7.85 -10.76
N ILE A 16 4.83 7.04 -11.84
CA ILE A 16 5.55 5.76 -11.91
C ILE A 16 7.07 5.99 -11.81
N ALA A 17 7.62 6.94 -12.56
CA ALA A 17 9.05 7.25 -12.54
C ALA A 17 9.50 7.68 -11.12
N THR A 18 8.76 8.60 -10.50
CA THR A 18 9.05 9.05 -9.13
C THR A 18 8.92 7.92 -8.10
N ALA A 19 7.92 7.03 -8.27
CA ALA A 19 7.74 5.88 -7.41
C ALA A 19 8.90 4.88 -7.52
N LEU A 20 9.43 4.65 -8.73
CA LEU A 20 10.61 3.82 -8.97
C LEU A 20 11.86 4.40 -8.31
N GLU A 21 12.14 5.68 -8.50
CA GLU A 21 13.26 6.37 -7.85
C GLU A 21 13.18 6.25 -6.33
N THR A 22 12.00 6.52 -5.77
CA THR A 22 11.75 6.42 -4.33
C THR A 22 11.92 5.00 -3.81
N PHE A 23 11.43 4.02 -4.55
CA PHE A 23 11.58 2.59 -4.22
C PHE A 23 13.05 2.19 -4.11
N TYR A 24 13.87 2.49 -5.13
CA TYR A 24 15.29 2.13 -5.11
C TYR A 24 16.07 2.90 -4.04
N ALA A 25 15.78 4.19 -3.86
CA ALA A 25 16.42 4.97 -2.79
C ALA A 25 16.14 4.38 -1.40
N ASN A 26 14.88 4.07 -1.11
CA ASN A 26 14.48 3.47 0.17
C ASN A 26 15.03 2.05 0.35
N LEU A 27 15.13 1.27 -0.72
CA LEU A 27 15.70 -0.07 -0.67
C LEU A 27 17.20 -0.02 -0.36
N ILE A 28 17.94 0.86 -1.02
CA ILE A 28 19.38 1.07 -0.76
C ILE A 28 19.58 1.52 0.69
N GLU A 29 18.86 2.53 1.14
CA GLU A 29 18.93 3.01 2.53
C GLU A 29 18.64 1.87 3.53
N LYS A 30 17.65 1.02 3.23
CA LYS A 30 17.29 -0.12 4.06
C LYS A 30 18.39 -1.16 4.14
N ILE A 31 19.10 -1.40 3.04
CA ILE A 31 20.22 -2.36 2.97
C ILE A 31 21.45 -1.77 3.67
N ASP A 32 21.78 -0.51 3.41
CA ASP A 32 22.93 0.18 4.03
C ASP A 32 22.75 0.29 5.55
N GLY A 33 21.55 0.51 6.03
CA GLY A 33 21.22 0.54 7.46
C GLY A 33 21.13 -0.84 8.11
N LEU A 34 21.36 -1.94 7.37
CA LEU A 34 21.22 -3.29 7.88
C LEU A 34 22.29 -3.66 8.91
N ASN A 35 21.87 -3.91 10.14
CA ASN A 35 22.72 -4.49 11.16
C ASN A 35 22.53 -6.02 11.21
N ILE A 36 23.40 -6.73 10.50
CA ILE A 36 23.33 -8.19 10.40
C ILE A 36 23.36 -8.89 11.77
N LYS A 37 24.13 -8.39 12.74
CA LYS A 37 24.19 -8.95 14.10
C LYS A 37 22.83 -8.85 14.81
N LYS A 38 22.12 -7.72 14.62
CA LYS A 38 20.78 -7.51 15.19
C LYS A 38 19.75 -8.42 14.54
N VAL A 39 19.84 -8.64 13.24
CA VAL A 39 18.96 -9.56 12.51
C VAL A 39 19.21 -11.01 12.93
N MET A 40 20.45 -11.43 13.00
CA MET A 40 20.85 -12.77 13.41
C MET A 40 20.39 -13.13 14.82
N LYS A 41 20.42 -12.19 15.77
CA LYS A 41 19.92 -12.41 17.15
C LYS A 41 18.44 -12.81 17.22
N ARG A 42 17.65 -12.49 16.19
CA ARG A 42 16.22 -12.81 16.12
C ARG A 42 15.92 -14.12 15.37
N LYS A 43 16.96 -14.77 14.86
CA LYS A 43 16.80 -16.00 14.09
C LYS A 43 17.02 -17.23 14.97
N ASN A 44 16.22 -18.27 14.73
CA ASN A 44 16.36 -19.54 15.42
C ASN A 44 17.54 -20.34 14.81
N PRO A 45 18.64 -20.59 15.57
CA PRO A 45 19.79 -21.28 15.03
C PRO A 45 19.49 -22.74 14.62
N TYR A 46 18.53 -23.38 15.28
CA TYR A 46 18.13 -24.75 14.95
C TYR A 46 17.50 -24.88 13.57
N LEU A 47 16.89 -23.79 13.05
CA LEU A 47 16.34 -23.77 11.70
C LEU A 47 17.44 -23.98 10.65
N TYR A 48 18.59 -23.31 10.81
CA TYR A 48 19.71 -23.44 9.88
C TYR A 48 20.35 -24.82 9.95
N ARG A 49 20.43 -25.37 11.15
CA ARG A 49 20.90 -26.73 11.34
C ARG A 49 19.97 -27.77 10.71
N ALA A 50 18.65 -27.60 10.82
CA ALA A 50 17.66 -28.45 10.17
C ALA A 50 17.71 -28.35 8.63
N LYS A 51 18.14 -27.20 8.09
CA LYS A 51 18.38 -27.00 6.66
C LYS A 51 19.74 -27.52 6.20
N ALA A 52 20.51 -28.18 7.04
CA ALA A 52 21.87 -28.68 6.77
C ALA A 52 22.85 -27.58 6.31
N MET A 53 22.62 -26.33 6.69
CA MET A 53 23.54 -25.21 6.43
C MET A 53 24.77 -25.34 7.34
N GLN A 54 25.95 -25.48 6.74
CA GLN A 54 27.18 -25.80 7.47
C GLN A 54 28.14 -24.61 7.56
N SER A 55 28.00 -23.63 6.69
CA SER A 55 28.89 -22.47 6.65
C SER A 55 28.20 -21.19 7.13
N ALA A 56 28.97 -20.27 7.70
CA ALA A 56 28.49 -18.96 8.10
C ALA A 56 28.01 -18.15 6.88
N SER A 57 28.65 -18.32 5.73
CA SER A 57 28.27 -17.64 4.47
C SER A 57 26.87 -18.03 4.00
N GLU A 58 26.56 -19.35 3.98
CA GLU A 58 25.22 -19.83 3.60
C GLU A 58 24.12 -19.27 4.51
N ILE A 59 24.39 -19.22 5.83
CA ILE A 59 23.43 -18.68 6.79
C ILE A 59 23.22 -17.17 6.56
N VAL A 60 24.30 -16.41 6.39
CA VAL A 60 24.24 -14.97 6.14
C VAL A 60 23.50 -14.70 4.83
N GLU A 61 23.82 -15.39 3.75
CA GLU A 61 23.15 -15.25 2.45
C GLU A 61 21.65 -15.54 2.57
N SER A 62 21.26 -16.63 3.23
CA SER A 62 19.84 -16.95 3.45
C SER A 62 19.11 -15.87 4.25
N VAL A 63 19.78 -15.27 5.24
CA VAL A 63 19.19 -14.17 6.04
C VAL A 63 19.06 -12.89 5.23
N LEU A 64 20.08 -12.54 4.44
CA LEU A 64 20.07 -11.35 3.58
C LEU A 64 19.01 -11.47 2.51
N THR A 65 18.92 -12.59 1.81
CA THR A 65 17.89 -12.83 0.80
C THR A 65 16.49 -12.66 1.37
N ALA A 66 16.22 -13.29 2.52
CA ALA A 66 14.91 -13.15 3.17
C ALA A 66 14.63 -11.72 3.65
N PHE A 67 15.65 -10.98 4.11
CA PHE A 67 15.50 -9.60 4.55
C PHE A 67 15.22 -8.67 3.37
N VAL A 68 15.99 -8.79 2.28
CA VAL A 68 15.82 -7.96 1.08
C VAL A 68 14.44 -8.21 0.48
N SER A 69 14.07 -9.47 0.23
CA SER A 69 12.77 -9.81 -0.34
C SER A 69 11.58 -9.28 0.48
N SER A 70 11.62 -9.43 1.81
CA SER A 70 10.57 -8.88 2.67
C SER A 70 10.55 -7.34 2.69
N SER A 71 11.71 -6.71 2.52
CA SER A 71 11.81 -5.26 2.46
C SER A 71 11.29 -4.70 1.12
N GLU A 72 11.62 -5.36 0.02
CA GLU A 72 11.14 -5.03 -1.33
C GLU A 72 9.62 -4.99 -1.38
N GLU A 73 8.94 -6.04 -0.92
CA GLU A 73 7.48 -6.12 -0.86
C GLU A 73 6.86 -4.94 -0.09
N THR A 74 7.43 -4.65 1.09
CA THR A 74 6.92 -3.56 1.94
C THR A 74 7.15 -2.19 1.33
N ILE A 75 8.38 -1.93 0.83
CA ILE A 75 8.74 -0.65 0.24
C ILE A 75 7.97 -0.42 -1.05
N PHE A 76 7.84 -1.45 -1.89
CA PHE A 76 7.05 -1.38 -3.12
C PHE A 76 5.60 -0.98 -2.82
N GLY A 77 4.95 -1.69 -1.91
CA GLY A 77 3.57 -1.38 -1.50
C GLY A 77 3.39 0.08 -1.04
N ASN A 78 4.36 0.60 -0.29
CA ASN A 78 4.31 1.96 0.25
C ASN A 78 4.61 3.05 -0.80
N CYS A 79 5.46 2.74 -1.80
CA CYS A 79 5.89 3.75 -2.78
C CYS A 79 5.01 3.83 -4.03
N PHE A 80 4.40 2.71 -4.43
CA PHE A 80 3.77 2.60 -5.74
C PHE A 80 2.26 2.85 -5.73
N PHE A 81 1.54 2.15 -4.87
CA PHE A 81 0.09 2.03 -5.10
C PHE A 81 -0.66 3.33 -4.91
N GLU A 82 -0.41 4.05 -3.81
CA GLU A 82 -1.13 5.30 -3.54
C GLU A 82 -0.81 6.41 -4.57
N PRO A 83 0.46 6.74 -4.87
CA PRO A 83 0.77 7.82 -5.83
C PRO A 83 0.24 7.54 -7.23
N ILE A 84 0.35 6.31 -7.70
CA ILE A 84 -0.14 5.93 -9.03
C ILE A 84 -1.67 5.95 -9.08
N ALA A 85 -2.35 5.49 -8.03
CA ALA A 85 -3.79 5.52 -7.94
C ALA A 85 -4.33 6.96 -7.90
N ILE A 86 -3.63 7.89 -7.22
CA ILE A 86 -3.95 9.33 -7.24
C ILE A 86 -3.83 9.87 -8.67
N ALA A 87 -2.68 9.65 -9.33
CA ALA A 87 -2.46 10.13 -10.69
C ALA A 87 -3.47 9.56 -11.69
N ALA A 88 -3.78 8.26 -11.59
CA ALA A 88 -4.72 7.58 -12.49
C ALA A 88 -6.19 7.96 -12.23
N SER A 89 -6.56 8.34 -11.01
CA SER A 89 -7.93 8.69 -10.67
C SER A 89 -8.26 10.17 -10.86
N GLY A 90 -7.25 11.03 -11.01
CA GLY A 90 -7.41 12.48 -10.95
C GLY A 90 -7.89 13.00 -9.59
N GLY A 91 -7.83 12.16 -8.56
CA GLY A 91 -8.18 12.50 -7.20
C GLY A 91 -7.05 13.21 -6.45
N ASN A 92 -7.32 13.52 -5.20
CA ASN A 92 -6.34 14.13 -4.31
C ASN A 92 -6.04 13.18 -3.15
N LYS A 93 -4.83 13.30 -2.59
CA LYS A 93 -4.51 12.62 -1.34
C LYS A 93 -5.48 13.06 -0.24
N ALA A 94 -6.10 12.07 0.43
CA ALA A 94 -7.03 12.35 1.51
C ALA A 94 -6.27 12.79 2.78
N LEU A 95 -6.89 13.71 3.55
CA LEU A 95 -6.40 14.10 4.87
C LEU A 95 -7.00 13.23 5.98
N ALA A 96 -8.00 12.41 5.66
CA ALA A 96 -8.69 11.56 6.62
C ALA A 96 -7.91 10.26 6.87
N GLU A 97 -7.81 9.84 8.12
CA GLU A 97 -7.10 8.60 8.50
C GLU A 97 -7.69 7.38 7.80
N GLY A 98 -6.81 6.56 7.21
CA GLY A 98 -7.17 5.31 6.52
C GLY A 98 -7.91 5.49 5.21
N ILE A 99 -7.93 6.69 4.68
CA ILE A 99 -8.40 7.03 3.34
C ILE A 99 -7.21 7.55 2.55
N ASP A 100 -6.93 6.97 1.40
CA ASP A 100 -5.76 7.31 0.62
C ASP A 100 -6.10 8.38 -0.42
N ILE A 101 -7.27 8.28 -1.06
CA ILE A 101 -7.70 9.18 -2.16
C ILE A 101 -9.09 9.71 -1.89
N MET A 102 -9.29 11.00 -2.19
CA MET A 102 -10.61 11.62 -2.29
C MET A 102 -10.83 12.16 -3.70
N ILE A 103 -11.99 11.85 -4.27
CA ILE A 103 -12.45 12.40 -5.54
C ILE A 103 -13.75 13.17 -5.25
N GLN A 104 -13.79 14.42 -5.65
CA GLN A 104 -14.99 15.25 -5.56
C GLN A 104 -15.60 15.43 -6.94
N ASP A 105 -16.81 14.97 -7.10
CA ASP A 105 -17.63 15.23 -8.27
C ASP A 105 -18.58 16.40 -7.96
N ASN A 106 -18.26 17.55 -8.52
CA ASN A 106 -19.06 18.76 -8.32
C ASN A 106 -20.42 18.72 -9.05
N ALA A 107 -20.54 17.90 -10.11
CA ALA A 107 -21.80 17.81 -10.86
C ALA A 107 -22.87 17.06 -10.07
N THR A 108 -22.47 16.06 -9.31
CA THR A 108 -23.37 15.24 -8.48
C THR A 108 -23.28 15.60 -7.00
N ASN A 109 -22.39 16.52 -6.62
CA ASN A 109 -22.03 16.85 -5.24
C ASN A 109 -21.70 15.59 -4.43
N THR A 110 -20.89 14.71 -5.02
CA THR A 110 -20.49 13.42 -4.42
C THR A 110 -19.01 13.44 -4.05
N ILE A 111 -18.70 12.96 -2.85
CA ILE A 111 -17.34 12.71 -2.40
C ILE A 111 -17.12 11.20 -2.36
N SER A 112 -16.22 10.71 -3.21
CA SER A 112 -15.75 9.32 -3.22
C SER A 112 -14.47 9.22 -2.41
N ALA A 113 -14.50 8.42 -1.34
CA ALA A 113 -13.37 8.14 -0.47
C ALA A 113 -12.84 6.73 -0.77
N ILE A 114 -11.57 6.62 -1.12
CA ILE A 114 -10.96 5.37 -1.57
C ILE A 114 -9.81 5.00 -0.65
N ALA A 115 -9.86 3.80 -0.08
CA ALA A 115 -8.72 3.16 0.59
C ALA A 115 -8.02 2.24 -0.41
N VAL A 116 -6.76 2.51 -0.71
CA VAL A 116 -5.94 1.73 -1.64
C VAL A 116 -5.26 0.59 -0.89
N LYS A 117 -5.36 -0.61 -1.42
CA LYS A 117 -4.74 -1.82 -0.85
C LYS A 117 -3.94 -2.55 -1.93
N SER A 118 -2.80 -3.11 -1.54
CA SER A 118 -1.96 -3.86 -2.47
C SER A 118 -2.71 -5.07 -3.07
N GLY A 119 -3.43 -5.83 -2.27
CA GLY A 119 -4.16 -7.01 -2.75
C GLY A 119 -5.36 -7.39 -1.89
N PRO A 120 -6.14 -8.39 -2.29
CA PRO A 120 -7.43 -8.70 -1.66
C PRO A 120 -7.33 -9.36 -0.27
N SER A 121 -6.17 -9.90 0.09
CA SER A 121 -5.95 -10.63 1.35
C SER A 121 -5.26 -9.81 2.44
N VAL A 122 -5.34 -8.48 2.36
CA VAL A 122 -4.65 -7.57 3.30
C VAL A 122 -5.41 -7.33 4.61
N PHE A 123 -6.68 -7.69 4.68
CA PHE A 123 -7.50 -7.47 5.86
C PHE A 123 -7.55 -8.69 6.77
N ASN A 124 -7.23 -8.48 8.04
CA ASN A 124 -7.71 -9.31 9.14
C ASN A 124 -8.97 -8.66 9.77
N ALA A 125 -9.60 -9.34 10.74
CA ALA A 125 -10.83 -8.86 11.36
C ALA A 125 -10.69 -7.46 11.97
N ASP A 126 -9.58 -7.18 12.64
CA ASP A 126 -9.34 -5.90 13.33
C ASP A 126 -9.08 -4.78 12.32
N SER A 127 -8.26 -5.01 11.30
CA SER A 127 -7.97 -4.02 10.28
C SER A 127 -9.18 -3.71 9.42
N LYS A 128 -10.05 -4.69 9.16
CA LYS A 128 -11.34 -4.47 8.49
C LYS A 128 -12.24 -3.55 9.31
N LYS A 129 -12.43 -3.86 10.58
CA LYS A 129 -13.24 -3.04 11.50
C LYS A 129 -12.71 -1.60 11.61
N ARG A 130 -11.38 -1.45 11.68
CA ARG A 130 -10.75 -0.12 11.69
C ARG A 130 -11.01 0.65 10.40
N GLN A 131 -10.92 -0.01 9.24
CA GLN A 131 -11.21 0.62 7.96
C GLN A 131 -12.68 1.09 7.87
N GLU A 132 -13.62 0.29 8.35
CA GLU A 132 -15.04 0.65 8.43
C GLU A 132 -15.25 1.88 9.32
N GLN A 133 -14.58 1.96 10.47
CA GLN A 133 -14.62 3.12 11.37
C GLN A 133 -14.06 4.38 10.70
N ASN A 134 -12.97 4.27 9.95
CA ASN A 134 -12.38 5.39 9.21
C ASN A 134 -13.33 5.91 8.13
N PHE A 135 -13.98 5.03 7.39
CA PHE A 135 -15.01 5.43 6.43
C PHE A 135 -16.22 6.09 7.08
N MET A 136 -16.68 5.59 8.24
CA MET A 136 -17.76 6.23 8.99
C MET A 136 -17.37 7.62 9.50
N ALA A 137 -16.13 7.82 9.94
CA ALA A 137 -15.65 9.13 10.36
C ALA A 137 -15.61 10.13 9.18
N ALA A 138 -15.10 9.69 8.03
CA ALA A 138 -15.07 10.52 6.82
C ALA A 138 -16.49 10.84 6.30
N SER A 139 -17.42 9.91 6.37
CA SER A 139 -18.83 10.11 6.02
C SER A 139 -19.47 11.25 6.81
N LYS A 140 -19.17 11.37 8.11
CA LYS A 140 -19.69 12.47 8.95
C LYS A 140 -19.21 13.83 8.48
N LEU A 141 -17.95 13.92 8.01
CA LEU A 141 -17.39 15.17 7.45
C LEU A 141 -18.09 15.54 6.13
N ALA A 142 -18.33 14.56 5.26
CA ALA A 142 -19.05 14.77 4.01
C ALA A 142 -20.50 15.23 4.25
N GLN A 143 -21.17 14.66 5.27
CA GLN A 143 -22.52 15.09 5.67
C GLN A 143 -22.55 16.55 6.15
N GLN A 144 -21.55 16.99 6.88
CA GLN A 144 -21.44 18.41 7.30
C GLN A 144 -21.30 19.33 6.07
N ALA A 145 -20.62 18.87 5.04
CA ALA A 145 -20.49 19.57 3.75
C ALA A 145 -21.75 19.42 2.86
N LYS A 146 -22.79 18.73 3.31
CA LYS A 146 -24.02 18.40 2.57
C LYS A 146 -23.74 17.67 1.24
N ALA A 147 -22.64 16.91 1.17
CA ALA A 147 -22.26 16.11 0.04
C ALA A 147 -22.73 14.65 0.19
N ARG A 148 -23.05 14.01 -0.93
CA ARG A 148 -23.23 12.57 -0.98
C ARG A 148 -21.86 11.90 -0.74
N TYR A 149 -21.82 10.83 0.03
CA TYR A 149 -20.60 10.11 0.37
C TYR A 149 -20.63 8.69 -0.17
N GLU A 150 -19.55 8.28 -0.81
CA GLU A 150 -19.36 6.92 -1.29
C GLU A 150 -17.98 6.41 -0.83
N ALA A 151 -17.93 5.20 -0.27
CA ALA A 151 -16.69 4.59 0.22
C ALA A 151 -16.30 3.39 -0.64
N TYR A 152 -15.02 3.31 -1.01
CA TYR A 152 -14.48 2.27 -1.86
C TYR A 152 -13.18 1.71 -1.30
N ILE A 153 -12.94 0.42 -1.55
CA ILE A 153 -11.64 -0.21 -1.38
C ILE A 153 -11.11 -0.54 -2.77
N GLY A 154 -10.01 0.08 -3.15
CA GLY A 154 -9.31 -0.18 -4.41
C GLY A 154 -8.20 -1.21 -4.18
N TYR A 155 -8.23 -2.33 -4.90
CA TYR A 155 -7.17 -3.34 -4.88
C TYR A 155 -6.30 -3.20 -6.13
N CYS A 156 -4.98 -3.17 -5.93
CA CYS A 156 -4.04 -2.96 -7.04
C CYS A 156 -3.72 -4.23 -7.82
N TYR A 157 -3.89 -5.40 -7.20
CA TYR A 157 -3.73 -6.68 -7.88
C TYR A 157 -4.62 -7.78 -7.25
N GLY A 158 -4.69 -8.92 -7.92
CA GLY A 158 -5.42 -10.09 -7.46
C GLY A 158 -6.79 -10.25 -8.13
N LYS A 159 -7.41 -11.39 -7.92
CA LYS A 159 -8.80 -11.63 -8.35
C LYS A 159 -9.74 -11.12 -7.26
N ILE A 160 -10.53 -10.13 -7.60
CA ILE A 160 -11.54 -9.58 -6.70
C ILE A 160 -12.82 -10.39 -6.94
N GLY A 161 -13.25 -11.17 -5.95
CA GLY A 161 -14.63 -11.63 -5.88
C GLY A 161 -15.53 -10.39 -5.70
N ARG A 162 -16.80 -10.46 -6.10
CA ARG A 162 -17.75 -9.36 -5.91
C ARG A 162 -17.73 -8.95 -4.43
N ALA A 163 -17.10 -7.83 -4.12
CA ALA A 163 -17.19 -7.24 -2.80
C ALA A 163 -18.59 -6.61 -2.69
N HIS A 164 -19.46 -7.23 -1.91
CA HIS A 164 -20.61 -6.54 -1.37
C HIS A 164 -20.10 -5.72 -0.16
N VAL A 165 -20.15 -4.42 -0.26
CA VAL A 165 -19.99 -3.49 0.85
C VAL A 165 -21.33 -3.37 1.57
#